data_58268f9246194b7e5b7ed9cbfe4db3e7
#
_entry.id   58268f9246194b7e5b7ed9cbfe4db3e7
#
_cell.length_a   1.000
_cell.length_b   1.000
_cell.length_c   1.000
_cell.angle_alpha   90.00
_cell.angle_beta   90.00
_cell.angle_gamma   90.00
#
_symmetry.space_group_name_H-M   'P 1'
#
loop_
_entity.id
_entity.type
_entity.pdbx_description
1 polymer ?
#
loop_
_entity_poly.entity_id
_entity_poly.type
_entity_poly.pdbx_seq_one_letter_code
_entity_poly.pdbx_strand_id
1 'polypeptide(L)'
;QIDGGLRPEGKDGALVRVLSSHKNYYEQWAENWEFQALLKARPVAGDPDLGQAYMDMTRPFVWSASKRKNFVYDCQKMRKRVEDLIPAPLKDREIKLGRGGLRDVEFTVQMLQLVHGRTDESLRTSNTLDSLQRLSEGGYVSRKQAVRMSQDYRFERVMEHRQQIWSLKRTHLFPDLGRASVGGLEKKRDIDVDELNQNQELRRLARAFGLHPEELVDKYDDTRREVRHLHLDIYYRPMLPVNAQMENDQIVLSVEAAQERFESIGFGDPDAAIRHVQALTAGVGRAAKINRIILPAVLQWLGEGQNPDMGLLNWRKLEENFGTESGYLGFLRDSTSAAQRLCHILSNSRFLGDALNKSVESISWLGDDDNLQARTREALDVQTGSALERFGSNINEFATSMRAMRRHEIERIGLSWMSGVI
;
A
#
# COMPACT_ATOMS: atom_id res chain seq x y z
N GLN A 1 -18.07 -12.40 -26.51
CA GLN A 1 -18.89 -11.21 -26.36
C GLN A 1 -17.99 -9.97 -26.42
N ILE A 2 -18.30 -9.02 -27.30
CA ILE A 2 -17.59 -7.74 -27.41
C ILE A 2 -18.36 -6.71 -26.58
N ASP A 3 -17.65 -6.00 -25.69
CA ASP A 3 -18.20 -4.93 -24.86
C ASP A 3 -17.61 -3.59 -25.35
N GLY A 4 -18.46 -2.73 -25.90
CA GLY A 4 -18.07 -1.40 -26.39
C GLY A 4 -18.13 -0.29 -25.34
N GLY A 5 -18.36 -0.62 -24.04
CA GLY A 5 -18.61 0.37 -23.02
C GLY A 5 -17.42 1.27 -22.64
N LEU A 6 -16.18 0.85 -22.99
CA LEU A 6 -14.96 1.65 -22.73
C LEU A 6 -14.55 2.55 -23.90
N ARG A 7 -15.33 2.59 -24.99
CA ARG A 7 -15.05 3.54 -26.07
C ARG A 7 -15.36 4.99 -25.64
N PRO A 8 -14.76 5.99 -26.29
CA PRO A 8 -15.11 7.41 -26.05
C PRO A 8 -16.63 7.64 -26.03
N GLU A 9 -17.12 8.38 -25.03
CA GLU A 9 -18.54 8.63 -24.76
C GLU A 9 -19.37 7.37 -24.39
N GLY A 10 -18.71 6.25 -24.09
CA GLY A 10 -19.35 5.03 -23.61
C GLY A 10 -20.38 4.48 -24.62
N LYS A 11 -21.58 4.16 -24.14
CA LYS A 11 -22.64 3.57 -24.97
C LYS A 11 -23.16 4.50 -26.05
N ASP A 12 -23.07 5.80 -25.82
CA ASP A 12 -23.61 6.85 -26.71
C ASP A 12 -22.60 7.23 -27.80
N GLY A 13 -21.33 6.85 -27.65
CA GLY A 13 -20.28 7.15 -28.60
C GLY A 13 -20.32 6.29 -29.87
N ALA A 14 -19.75 6.82 -30.96
CA ALA A 14 -19.64 6.10 -32.23
C ALA A 14 -18.79 4.83 -32.08
N LEU A 15 -19.19 3.74 -32.75
CA LEU A 15 -18.45 2.47 -32.76
C LEU A 15 -17.12 2.57 -33.51
N VAL A 16 -17.06 3.43 -34.53
CA VAL A 16 -15.89 3.67 -35.37
C VAL A 16 -15.56 5.15 -35.37
N ARG A 17 -14.30 5.48 -35.12
CA ARG A 17 -13.78 6.84 -35.12
C ARG A 17 -12.43 6.89 -35.84
N VAL A 18 -12.15 8.00 -36.50
CA VAL A 18 -10.81 8.29 -37.01
C VAL A 18 -9.84 8.61 -35.87
N LEU A 19 -8.56 8.35 -36.05
CA LEU A 19 -7.52 8.50 -35.03
C LEU A 19 -7.47 9.94 -34.48
N SER A 20 -7.62 10.95 -35.33
CA SER A 20 -7.67 12.35 -34.92
C SER A 20 -8.85 12.69 -33.99
N SER A 21 -10.00 12.05 -34.20
CA SER A 21 -11.15 12.19 -33.30
C SER A 21 -10.91 11.58 -31.92
N HIS A 22 -10.22 10.42 -31.85
CA HIS A 22 -9.79 9.85 -30.61
C HIS A 22 -8.83 10.78 -29.86
N LYS A 23 -7.84 11.35 -30.57
CA LYS A 23 -6.87 12.29 -29.99
C LYS A 23 -7.58 13.48 -29.37
N ASN A 24 -8.45 14.15 -30.12
CA ASN A 24 -9.22 15.29 -29.64
C ASN A 24 -10.08 14.98 -28.40
N TYR A 25 -10.67 13.77 -28.38
CA TYR A 25 -11.44 13.30 -27.24
C TYR A 25 -10.57 13.19 -25.98
N TYR A 26 -9.41 12.52 -26.07
CA TYR A 26 -8.51 12.35 -24.91
C TYR A 26 -7.86 13.66 -24.47
N GLU A 27 -7.68 14.62 -25.36
CA GLU A 27 -7.18 15.95 -25.01
C GLU A 27 -8.19 16.80 -24.24
N GLN A 28 -9.47 16.73 -24.60
CA GLN A 28 -10.48 17.70 -24.17
C GLN A 28 -11.52 17.15 -23.19
N TRP A 29 -11.94 15.91 -23.35
CA TRP A 29 -13.14 15.36 -22.72
C TRP A 29 -12.93 14.17 -21.82
N ALA A 30 -11.84 13.41 -22.02
CA ALA A 30 -11.63 12.16 -21.28
C ALA A 30 -11.49 12.38 -19.78
N GLU A 31 -12.17 11.56 -19.03
CA GLU A 31 -12.12 11.51 -17.57
C GLU A 31 -10.85 10.79 -17.08
N ASN A 32 -10.43 11.08 -15.86
CA ASN A 32 -9.19 10.53 -15.28
C ASN A 32 -9.15 9.00 -15.27
N TRP A 33 -10.26 8.33 -15.02
CA TRP A 33 -10.35 6.86 -15.00
C TRP A 33 -10.19 6.21 -16.39
N GLU A 34 -10.43 6.93 -17.48
CA GLU A 34 -10.26 6.40 -18.84
C GLU A 34 -8.78 6.15 -19.16
N PHE A 35 -7.88 6.99 -18.66
CA PHE A 35 -6.44 6.75 -18.80
C PHE A 35 -5.98 5.53 -18.01
N GLN A 36 -6.63 5.23 -16.88
CA GLN A 36 -6.40 3.99 -16.15
C GLN A 36 -6.85 2.77 -16.96
N ALA A 37 -7.99 2.84 -17.65
CA ALA A 37 -8.45 1.77 -18.53
C ALA A 37 -7.50 1.55 -19.71
N LEU A 38 -6.93 2.62 -20.29
CA LEU A 38 -5.97 2.55 -21.39
C LEU A 38 -4.65 1.87 -21.05
N LEU A 39 -4.27 1.71 -19.78
CA LEU A 39 -3.11 0.89 -19.39
C LEU A 39 -3.14 -0.53 -19.93
N LYS A 40 -4.34 -1.07 -20.13
CA LYS A 40 -4.58 -2.43 -20.65
C LYS A 40 -4.86 -2.45 -22.16
N ALA A 41 -4.89 -1.29 -22.81
CA ALA A 41 -5.16 -1.22 -24.24
C ALA A 41 -4.08 -1.94 -25.06
N ARG A 42 -4.53 -2.67 -26.07
CA ARG A 42 -3.68 -3.33 -27.05
C ARG A 42 -4.47 -3.57 -28.34
N PRO A 43 -3.85 -3.50 -29.51
CA PRO A 43 -4.44 -3.99 -30.75
C PRO A 43 -4.69 -5.50 -30.65
N VAL A 44 -5.84 -6.00 -31.10
CA VAL A 44 -6.17 -7.42 -31.09
C VAL A 44 -6.50 -7.96 -32.48
N ALA A 45 -6.91 -7.10 -33.40
CA ALA A 45 -7.24 -7.44 -34.80
C ALA A 45 -7.28 -6.17 -35.66
N GLY A 46 -7.22 -6.33 -36.98
CA GLY A 46 -7.25 -5.24 -37.93
C GLY A 46 -5.86 -4.88 -38.44
N ASP A 47 -5.71 -3.66 -38.94
CA ASP A 47 -4.46 -3.13 -39.45
C ASP A 47 -3.44 -2.89 -38.33
N PRO A 48 -2.25 -3.54 -38.36
CA PRO A 48 -1.23 -3.40 -37.31
C PRO A 48 -0.67 -1.99 -37.20
N ASP A 49 -0.51 -1.27 -38.33
CA ASP A 49 0.06 0.07 -38.35
C ASP A 49 -0.91 1.08 -37.73
N LEU A 50 -2.20 0.94 -38.02
CA LEU A 50 -3.24 1.73 -37.34
C LEU A 50 -3.29 1.42 -35.86
N GLY A 51 -3.18 0.16 -35.48
CA GLY A 51 -3.11 -0.27 -34.10
C GLY A 51 -1.93 0.35 -33.36
N GLN A 52 -0.74 0.34 -33.98
CA GLN A 52 0.46 0.95 -33.42
C GLN A 52 0.31 2.48 -33.32
N ALA A 53 -0.21 3.13 -34.37
CA ALA A 53 -0.46 4.58 -34.36
C ALA A 53 -1.43 4.98 -33.24
N TYR A 54 -2.45 4.17 -32.95
CA TYR A 54 -3.35 4.38 -31.80
C TYR A 54 -2.60 4.29 -30.47
N MET A 55 -1.75 3.27 -30.29
CA MET A 55 -0.96 3.11 -29.07
C MET A 55 0.01 4.26 -28.89
N ASP A 56 0.69 4.70 -29.94
CA ASP A 56 1.65 5.80 -29.87
C ASP A 56 0.96 7.14 -29.58
N MET A 57 -0.25 7.33 -30.08
CA MET A 57 -1.07 8.49 -29.78
C MET A 57 -1.57 8.51 -28.32
N THR A 58 -1.94 7.35 -27.74
CA THR A 58 -2.55 7.28 -26.41
C THR A 58 -1.54 7.22 -25.27
N ARG A 59 -0.35 6.61 -25.49
CA ARG A 59 0.71 6.47 -24.45
C ARG A 59 1.09 7.77 -23.75
N PRO A 60 1.31 8.91 -24.43
CA PRO A 60 1.61 10.17 -23.75
C PRO A 60 0.53 10.62 -22.77
N PHE A 61 -0.75 10.43 -23.12
CA PHE A 61 -1.87 10.77 -22.24
C PHE A 61 -1.89 9.87 -21.00
N VAL A 62 -1.70 8.57 -21.16
CA VAL A 62 -1.67 7.59 -20.07
C VAL A 62 -0.57 7.97 -19.06
N TRP A 63 0.67 8.16 -19.54
CA TRP A 63 1.80 8.41 -18.64
C TRP A 63 1.89 9.83 -18.11
N SER A 64 1.08 10.76 -18.61
CA SER A 64 0.94 12.10 -18.06
C SER A 64 -0.34 12.27 -17.22
N ALA A 65 -1.21 11.25 -17.14
CA ALA A 65 -2.51 11.34 -16.48
C ALA A 65 -2.42 11.77 -15.02
N SER A 66 -1.40 11.31 -14.29
CA SER A 66 -1.20 11.69 -12.88
C SER A 66 -0.92 13.18 -12.65
N LYS A 67 -0.61 13.96 -13.71
CA LYS A 67 -0.50 15.43 -13.60
C LYS A 67 -1.86 16.14 -13.57
N ARG A 68 -2.92 15.46 -13.95
CA ARG A 68 -4.26 16.05 -14.01
C ARG A 68 -4.77 16.32 -12.60
N LYS A 69 -5.51 17.44 -12.47
CA LYS A 69 -6.10 17.80 -11.19
C LYS A 69 -6.99 16.68 -10.66
N ASN A 70 -6.90 16.42 -9.37
CA ASN A 70 -7.68 15.42 -8.64
C ASN A 70 -7.55 13.96 -9.16
N PHE A 71 -6.53 13.65 -9.95
CA PHE A 71 -6.39 12.34 -10.60
C PHE A 71 -6.54 11.16 -9.63
N VAL A 72 -5.79 11.15 -8.53
CA VAL A 72 -5.84 10.07 -7.52
C VAL A 72 -7.23 9.99 -6.88
N TYR A 73 -7.79 11.13 -6.49
CA TYR A 73 -9.11 11.21 -5.89
C TYR A 73 -10.21 10.66 -6.83
N ASP A 74 -10.18 11.04 -8.11
CA ASP A 74 -11.17 10.58 -9.10
C ASP A 74 -11.08 9.08 -9.34
N CYS A 75 -9.87 8.52 -9.39
CA CYS A 75 -9.67 7.07 -9.49
C CYS A 75 -10.19 6.33 -8.23
N GLN A 76 -9.94 6.87 -7.04
CA GLN A 76 -10.47 6.32 -5.79
C GLN A 76 -12.00 6.40 -5.74
N LYS A 77 -12.57 7.52 -6.14
CA LYS A 77 -14.02 7.72 -6.26
C LYS A 77 -14.64 6.75 -7.25
N MET A 78 -13.99 6.52 -8.40
CA MET A 78 -14.44 5.53 -9.38
C MET A 78 -14.44 4.11 -8.80
N ARG A 79 -13.37 3.71 -8.07
CA ARG A 79 -13.34 2.39 -7.41
C ARG A 79 -14.48 2.21 -6.42
N LYS A 80 -14.73 3.20 -5.59
CA LYS A 80 -15.86 3.21 -4.64
C LYS A 80 -17.19 3.11 -5.36
N ARG A 81 -17.40 3.88 -6.42
CA ARG A 81 -18.62 3.82 -7.23
C ARG A 81 -18.88 2.42 -7.79
N VAL A 82 -17.84 1.75 -8.32
CA VAL A 82 -17.96 0.37 -8.84
C VAL A 82 -18.36 -0.60 -7.72
N GLU A 83 -17.82 -0.43 -6.51
CA GLU A 83 -18.16 -1.24 -5.35
C GLU A 83 -19.61 -1.01 -4.89
N ASP A 84 -20.06 0.24 -4.86
CA ASP A 84 -21.41 0.63 -4.42
C ASP A 84 -22.52 0.16 -5.40
N LEU A 85 -22.19 -0.06 -6.67
CA LEU A 85 -23.11 -0.59 -7.67
C LEU A 85 -23.41 -2.09 -7.52
N ILE A 86 -22.68 -2.82 -6.67
CA ILE A 86 -22.92 -4.24 -6.44
C ILE A 86 -24.17 -4.42 -5.56
N PRO A 87 -25.19 -5.19 -6.02
CA PRO A 87 -26.36 -5.47 -5.20
C PRO A 87 -25.98 -6.11 -3.87
N ALA A 88 -26.64 -5.70 -2.79
CA ALA A 88 -26.31 -6.15 -1.42
C ALA A 88 -26.20 -7.69 -1.28
N PRO A 89 -27.09 -8.52 -1.86
CA PRO A 89 -26.98 -9.98 -1.75
C PRO A 89 -25.76 -10.57 -2.45
N LEU A 90 -25.13 -9.84 -3.36
CA LEU A 90 -23.98 -10.32 -4.14
C LEU A 90 -22.63 -9.84 -3.61
N LYS A 91 -22.62 -8.89 -2.66
CA LYS A 91 -21.36 -8.26 -2.18
C LYS A 91 -20.34 -9.26 -1.68
N ASP A 92 -20.77 -10.28 -0.95
CA ASP A 92 -19.87 -11.29 -0.38
C ASP A 92 -19.51 -12.42 -1.36
N ARG A 93 -20.16 -12.46 -2.50
CA ARG A 93 -19.93 -13.47 -3.55
C ARG A 93 -19.17 -12.92 -4.75
N GLU A 94 -19.08 -11.61 -4.89
CA GLU A 94 -18.48 -10.96 -6.07
C GLU A 94 -16.96 -11.02 -6.01
N ILE A 95 -16.36 -11.97 -6.73
CA ILE A 95 -14.91 -12.24 -6.77
C ILE A 95 -14.14 -11.08 -7.42
N LYS A 96 -14.76 -10.41 -8.40
CA LYS A 96 -14.06 -9.41 -9.21
C LYS A 96 -14.23 -7.98 -8.73
N LEU A 97 -15.48 -7.54 -8.58
CA LEU A 97 -15.82 -6.15 -8.29
C LEU A 97 -15.98 -5.90 -6.79
N GLY A 98 -16.17 -6.96 -6.00
CA GLY A 98 -16.36 -6.91 -4.56
C GLY A 98 -15.14 -6.39 -3.79
N ARG A 99 -15.36 -6.08 -2.52
CA ARG A 99 -14.29 -5.74 -1.58
C ARG A 99 -13.35 -6.92 -1.41
N GLY A 100 -12.06 -6.65 -1.48
CA GLY A 100 -11.03 -7.67 -1.41
C GLY A 100 -11.02 -8.60 -2.62
N GLY A 101 -11.54 -8.19 -3.78
CA GLY A 101 -11.53 -8.95 -5.01
C GLY A 101 -10.51 -8.44 -6.03
N LEU A 102 -10.50 -9.07 -7.19
CA LEU A 102 -9.54 -8.81 -8.28
C LEU A 102 -9.36 -7.32 -8.62
N ARG A 103 -10.44 -6.53 -8.55
CA ARG A 103 -10.38 -5.10 -8.85
C ARG A 103 -9.61 -4.30 -7.80
N ASP A 104 -9.61 -4.70 -6.54
CA ASP A 104 -8.80 -4.05 -5.51
C ASP A 104 -7.31 -4.18 -5.83
N VAL A 105 -6.86 -5.37 -6.26
CA VAL A 105 -5.48 -5.60 -6.71
C VAL A 105 -5.19 -4.79 -7.98
N GLU A 106 -6.04 -4.90 -9.00
CA GLU A 106 -5.84 -4.23 -10.30
C GLU A 106 -5.78 -2.71 -10.15
N PHE A 107 -6.68 -2.12 -9.38
CA PHE A 107 -6.69 -0.67 -9.15
C PHE A 107 -5.48 -0.19 -8.36
N THR A 108 -5.06 -0.97 -7.36
CA THR A 108 -3.83 -0.67 -6.60
C THR A 108 -2.61 -0.61 -7.51
N VAL A 109 -2.41 -1.64 -8.31
CA VAL A 109 -1.26 -1.73 -9.23
C VAL A 109 -1.32 -0.63 -10.29
N GLN A 110 -2.46 -0.42 -10.92
CA GLN A 110 -2.64 0.59 -11.97
C GLN A 110 -2.44 2.01 -11.45
N MET A 111 -2.93 2.32 -10.26
CA MET A 111 -2.70 3.62 -9.64
C MET A 111 -1.21 3.90 -9.44
N LEU A 112 -0.49 2.95 -8.88
CA LEU A 112 0.96 3.08 -8.68
C LEU A 112 1.71 3.21 -10.01
N GLN A 113 1.30 2.45 -11.03
CA GLN A 113 1.88 2.58 -12.37
C GLN A 113 1.67 3.99 -12.95
N LEU A 114 0.45 4.54 -12.87
CA LEU A 114 0.14 5.85 -13.41
C LEU A 114 0.86 6.98 -12.66
N VAL A 115 1.00 6.84 -11.35
CA VAL A 115 1.70 7.83 -10.52
C VAL A 115 3.21 7.80 -10.77
N HIS A 116 3.82 6.62 -10.78
CA HIS A 116 5.28 6.48 -10.83
C HIS A 116 5.82 6.20 -12.24
N GLY A 117 5.07 5.55 -13.12
CA GLY A 117 5.49 5.17 -14.47
C GLY A 117 5.73 6.34 -15.43
N ARG A 118 5.39 7.56 -15.01
CA ARG A 118 5.77 8.77 -15.73
C ARG A 118 7.29 9.00 -15.72
N THR A 119 7.90 8.77 -14.57
CA THR A 119 9.34 8.97 -14.35
C THR A 119 10.14 7.67 -14.40
N ASP A 120 9.48 6.56 -14.11
CA ASP A 120 10.07 5.23 -14.15
C ASP A 120 9.43 4.39 -15.26
N GLU A 121 10.10 4.36 -16.42
CA GLU A 121 9.60 3.62 -17.59
C GLU A 121 9.58 2.11 -17.40
N SER A 122 10.36 1.58 -16.45
CA SER A 122 10.37 0.16 -16.14
C SER A 122 9.00 -0.37 -15.69
N LEU A 123 8.16 0.51 -15.13
CA LEU A 123 6.81 0.20 -14.67
C LEU A 123 5.76 0.10 -15.79
N ARG A 124 6.13 0.45 -17.04
CA ARG A 124 5.22 0.51 -18.18
C ARG A 124 4.98 -0.88 -18.78
N THR A 125 4.13 -1.66 -18.11
CA THR A 125 3.67 -2.98 -18.58
C THR A 125 2.16 -3.11 -18.41
N SER A 126 1.51 -3.89 -19.27
CA SER A 126 0.08 -4.17 -19.21
C SER A 126 -0.28 -5.37 -18.34
N ASN A 127 0.70 -6.18 -17.92
CA ASN A 127 0.48 -7.36 -17.10
C ASN A 127 0.49 -6.99 -15.61
N THR A 128 -0.56 -7.33 -14.87
CA THR A 128 -0.72 -6.97 -13.45
C THR A 128 0.37 -7.59 -12.56
N LEU A 129 0.73 -8.85 -12.80
CA LEU A 129 1.75 -9.54 -12.00
C LEU A 129 3.15 -9.00 -12.28
N ASP A 130 3.49 -8.75 -13.56
CA ASP A 130 4.76 -8.11 -13.94
C ASP A 130 4.85 -6.70 -13.35
N SER A 131 3.74 -5.94 -13.40
CA SER A 131 3.67 -4.61 -12.82
C SER A 131 3.96 -4.66 -11.33
N LEU A 132 3.36 -5.60 -10.61
CA LEU A 132 3.53 -5.75 -9.16
C LEU A 132 4.96 -6.15 -8.81
N GLN A 133 5.58 -7.02 -9.61
CA GLN A 133 6.98 -7.37 -9.45
C GLN A 133 7.89 -6.14 -9.65
N ARG A 134 7.70 -5.39 -10.74
CA ARG A 134 8.49 -4.18 -11.02
C ARG A 134 8.28 -3.07 -10.00
N LEU A 135 7.05 -2.91 -9.50
CA LEU A 135 6.76 -2.00 -8.39
C LEU A 135 7.52 -2.39 -7.11
N SER A 136 7.66 -3.69 -6.84
CA SER A 136 8.45 -4.18 -5.72
C SER A 136 9.95 -3.98 -5.92
N GLU A 137 10.47 -4.27 -7.11
CA GLU A 137 11.88 -4.06 -7.47
C GLU A 137 12.26 -2.58 -7.40
N GLY A 138 11.36 -1.69 -7.83
CA GLY A 138 11.53 -0.24 -7.72
C GLY A 138 11.33 0.33 -6.32
N GLY A 139 10.91 -0.50 -5.34
CA GLY A 139 10.70 -0.07 -3.94
C GLY A 139 9.42 0.73 -3.70
N TYR A 140 8.46 0.70 -4.64
CA TYR A 140 7.16 1.37 -4.52
C TYR A 140 6.17 0.57 -3.66
N VAL A 141 6.37 -0.74 -3.59
CA VAL A 141 5.62 -1.68 -2.74
C VAL A 141 6.63 -2.59 -2.04
N SER A 142 6.40 -2.94 -0.77
CA SER A 142 7.31 -3.85 -0.07
C SER A 142 7.28 -5.25 -0.71
N ARG A 143 8.40 -5.97 -0.67
CA ARG A 143 8.49 -7.34 -1.22
C ARG A 143 7.44 -8.27 -0.62
N LYS A 144 7.21 -8.19 0.69
CA LYS A 144 6.22 -9.01 1.40
C LYS A 144 4.80 -8.74 0.87
N GLN A 145 4.42 -7.47 0.75
CA GLN A 145 3.11 -7.07 0.23
C GLN A 145 2.93 -7.50 -1.25
N ALA A 146 3.95 -7.32 -2.09
CA ALA A 146 3.90 -7.69 -3.49
C ALA A 146 3.76 -9.20 -3.69
N VAL A 147 4.53 -10.01 -2.94
CA VAL A 147 4.43 -11.48 -2.98
C VAL A 147 3.04 -11.92 -2.55
N ARG A 148 2.54 -11.38 -1.44
CA ARG A 148 1.21 -11.74 -0.92
C ARG A 148 0.11 -11.38 -1.91
N MET A 149 0.08 -10.13 -2.36
CA MET A 149 -0.90 -9.65 -3.35
C MET A 149 -0.85 -10.45 -4.66
N SER A 150 0.34 -10.90 -5.10
CA SER A 150 0.49 -11.76 -6.29
C SER A 150 -0.13 -13.14 -6.08
N GLN A 151 0.06 -13.74 -4.91
CA GLN A 151 -0.50 -15.06 -4.57
C GLN A 151 -2.03 -14.99 -4.50
N ASP A 152 -2.55 -13.99 -3.84
CA ASP A 152 -3.98 -13.77 -3.66
C ASP A 152 -4.67 -13.47 -4.99
N TYR A 153 -4.08 -12.60 -5.83
CA TYR A 153 -4.57 -12.32 -7.18
C TYR A 153 -4.62 -13.58 -8.06
N ARG A 154 -3.58 -14.44 -8.00
CA ARG A 154 -3.56 -15.70 -8.75
C ARG A 154 -4.66 -16.64 -8.28
N PHE A 155 -4.88 -16.76 -6.98
CA PHE A 155 -5.93 -17.59 -6.42
C PHE A 155 -7.32 -17.14 -6.90
N GLU A 156 -7.62 -15.85 -6.79
CA GLU A 156 -8.89 -15.28 -7.25
C GLU A 156 -9.08 -15.42 -8.77
N ARG A 157 -8.02 -15.24 -9.57
CA ARG A 157 -8.05 -15.44 -11.02
C ARG A 157 -8.34 -16.88 -11.41
N VAL A 158 -7.70 -17.83 -10.75
CA VAL A 158 -7.96 -19.26 -10.99
C VAL A 158 -9.40 -19.58 -10.62
N MET A 159 -9.92 -19.04 -9.54
CA MET A 159 -11.31 -19.22 -9.11
C MET A 159 -12.29 -18.66 -10.15
N GLU A 160 -12.10 -17.40 -10.58
CA GLU A 160 -12.92 -16.78 -11.62
C GLU A 160 -12.93 -17.63 -12.91
N HIS A 161 -11.75 -18.04 -13.38
CA HIS A 161 -11.64 -18.82 -14.61
C HIS A 161 -12.30 -20.20 -14.50
N ARG A 162 -12.15 -20.90 -13.37
CA ARG A 162 -12.81 -22.20 -13.14
C ARG A 162 -14.32 -22.09 -13.18
N GLN A 163 -14.88 -21.03 -12.61
CA GLN A 163 -16.31 -20.77 -12.68
C GLN A 163 -16.77 -20.45 -14.10
N GLN A 164 -16.01 -19.63 -14.84
CA GLN A 164 -16.34 -19.26 -16.21
C GLN A 164 -16.23 -20.44 -17.18
N ILE A 165 -15.16 -21.24 -17.08
CA ILE A 165 -14.95 -22.42 -17.96
C ILE A 165 -16.04 -23.46 -17.71
N TRP A 166 -16.42 -23.67 -16.48
CA TRP A 166 -17.48 -24.62 -16.16
C TRP A 166 -18.84 -24.18 -16.68
N SER A 167 -19.22 -22.93 -16.41
CA SER A 167 -20.55 -22.42 -16.78
C SER A 167 -20.67 -22.01 -18.24
N LEU A 168 -19.52 -21.83 -18.93
CA LEU A 168 -19.40 -21.20 -20.27
C LEU A 168 -20.11 -19.83 -20.32
N LYS A 169 -20.15 -19.15 -19.18
CA LYS A 169 -20.80 -17.84 -19.00
C LYS A 169 -19.83 -16.88 -18.32
N ARG A 170 -20.00 -15.60 -18.62
CA ARG A 170 -19.31 -14.53 -17.90
C ARG A 170 -19.90 -14.42 -16.49
N THR A 171 -19.30 -15.10 -15.53
CA THR A 171 -19.66 -15.04 -14.11
C THR A 171 -18.44 -14.63 -13.29
N HIS A 172 -18.69 -13.93 -12.19
CA HIS A 172 -17.69 -13.49 -11.21
C HIS A 172 -18.15 -13.81 -9.79
N LEU A 173 -19.12 -14.72 -9.64
CA LEU A 173 -19.73 -15.02 -8.35
C LEU A 173 -19.15 -16.30 -7.76
N PHE A 174 -18.78 -16.23 -6.50
CA PHE A 174 -18.55 -17.39 -5.65
C PHE A 174 -19.89 -18.15 -5.45
N PRO A 175 -19.87 -19.49 -5.27
CA PRO A 175 -21.09 -20.26 -5.02
C PRO A 175 -21.95 -19.66 -3.92
N ASP A 176 -23.27 -19.78 -4.07
CA ASP A 176 -24.20 -19.32 -3.05
C ASP A 176 -24.18 -20.26 -1.86
N LEU A 177 -23.82 -19.74 -0.69
CA LEU A 177 -23.74 -20.53 0.53
C LEU A 177 -25.11 -20.58 1.26
N GLY A 178 -26.10 -19.80 0.78
CA GLY A 178 -27.43 -19.78 1.39
C GLY A 178 -27.37 -19.39 2.87
N ARG A 179 -28.04 -20.18 3.70
CA ARG A 179 -28.05 -20.05 5.17
C ARG A 179 -26.88 -20.79 5.85
N ALA A 180 -26.09 -21.55 5.08
CA ALA A 180 -24.98 -22.36 5.60
C ALA A 180 -23.87 -21.53 6.21
N SER A 181 -23.87 -20.22 6.03
CA SER A 181 -22.89 -19.33 6.65
C SER A 181 -23.45 -17.96 6.93
N VAL A 182 -23.08 -17.41 8.09
CA VAL A 182 -23.35 -16.04 8.50
C VAL A 182 -22.03 -15.35 8.74
N GLY A 183 -21.82 -14.19 8.15
CA GLY A 183 -20.57 -13.44 8.22
C GLY A 183 -20.05 -13.11 6.83
N GLY A 184 -18.77 -12.82 6.69
CA GLY A 184 -18.16 -12.43 5.43
C GLY A 184 -16.82 -11.74 5.63
N LEU A 185 -16.60 -10.65 4.89
CA LEU A 185 -15.32 -9.94 4.89
C LEU A 185 -14.93 -9.37 6.27
N GLU A 186 -15.91 -8.87 7.03
CA GLU A 186 -15.67 -8.18 8.31
C GLU A 186 -15.64 -9.12 9.52
N LYS A 187 -16.26 -10.31 9.40
CA LYS A 187 -16.32 -11.31 10.48
C LYS A 187 -16.05 -12.68 9.91
N LYS A 188 -15.36 -13.54 10.69
CA LYS A 188 -15.24 -14.95 10.33
C LYS A 188 -16.64 -15.54 10.19
N ARG A 189 -16.86 -16.32 9.11
CA ARG A 189 -18.15 -16.98 8.90
C ARG A 189 -18.39 -18.02 9.97
N ASP A 190 -19.61 -18.05 10.45
CA ASP A 190 -20.14 -19.22 11.17
C ASP A 190 -20.64 -20.20 10.11
N ILE A 191 -20.05 -21.38 10.06
CA ILE A 191 -20.19 -22.33 8.96
C ILE A 191 -20.91 -23.57 9.47
N ASP A 192 -22.05 -23.89 8.86
CA ASP A 192 -22.65 -25.22 8.94
C ASP A 192 -22.01 -26.14 7.91
N VAL A 193 -21.09 -26.99 8.37
CA VAL A 193 -20.30 -27.90 7.52
C VAL A 193 -21.17 -28.92 6.79
N ASP A 194 -22.24 -29.41 7.42
CA ASP A 194 -23.14 -30.41 6.82
C ASP A 194 -23.93 -29.78 5.67
N GLU A 195 -24.42 -28.56 5.84
CA GLU A 195 -25.11 -27.82 4.78
C GLU A 195 -24.17 -27.43 3.63
N LEU A 196 -22.95 -27.00 3.93
CA LEU A 196 -21.93 -26.73 2.89
C LEU A 196 -21.60 -27.98 2.06
N ASN A 197 -21.54 -29.15 2.71
CA ASN A 197 -21.26 -30.41 2.02
C ASN A 197 -22.41 -30.86 1.11
N GLN A 198 -23.61 -30.33 1.26
CA GLN A 198 -24.73 -30.55 0.35
C GLN A 198 -24.71 -29.64 -0.87
N ASN A 199 -23.96 -28.53 -0.83
CA ASN A 199 -23.87 -27.57 -1.91
C ASN A 199 -23.03 -28.13 -3.08
N GLN A 200 -23.70 -28.55 -4.15
CA GLN A 200 -23.05 -29.20 -5.30
C GLN A 200 -22.07 -28.26 -6.04
N GLU A 201 -22.41 -26.99 -6.16
CA GLU A 201 -21.58 -26.00 -6.84
C GLU A 201 -20.28 -25.76 -6.07
N LEU A 202 -20.38 -25.58 -4.76
CA LEU A 202 -19.22 -25.41 -3.88
C LEU A 202 -18.32 -26.66 -3.87
N ARG A 203 -18.91 -27.86 -3.72
CA ARG A 203 -18.17 -29.13 -3.75
C ARG A 203 -17.39 -29.31 -5.05
N ARG A 204 -18.01 -28.97 -6.18
CA ARG A 204 -17.33 -29.05 -7.47
C ARG A 204 -16.15 -28.11 -7.53
N LEU A 205 -16.33 -26.84 -7.09
CA LEU A 205 -15.27 -25.85 -7.09
C LEU A 205 -14.16 -26.25 -6.12
N ALA A 206 -14.48 -26.72 -4.91
CA ALA A 206 -13.52 -27.16 -3.92
C ALA A 206 -12.65 -28.33 -4.44
N ARG A 207 -13.27 -29.35 -5.06
CA ARG A 207 -12.53 -30.44 -5.71
C ARG A 207 -11.55 -29.95 -6.80
N ALA A 208 -11.93 -28.91 -7.55
CA ALA A 208 -11.04 -28.34 -8.54
C ALA A 208 -9.81 -27.66 -7.93
N PHE A 209 -9.84 -27.31 -6.64
CA PHE A 209 -8.69 -26.81 -5.87
C PHE A 209 -8.00 -27.89 -5.02
N GLY A 210 -8.53 -29.12 -4.99
CA GLY A 210 -8.05 -30.19 -4.11
C GLY A 210 -8.33 -29.92 -2.62
N LEU A 211 -9.41 -29.18 -2.33
CA LEU A 211 -9.81 -28.74 -0.99
C LEU A 211 -11.18 -29.33 -0.61
N HIS A 212 -11.45 -29.37 0.70
CA HIS A 212 -12.80 -29.55 1.21
C HIS A 212 -13.62 -28.26 1.07
N PRO A 213 -14.97 -28.32 1.05
CA PRO A 213 -15.83 -27.14 0.90
C PRO A 213 -15.55 -26.03 1.93
N GLU A 214 -15.42 -26.39 3.22
CA GLU A 214 -15.11 -25.46 4.30
C GLU A 214 -13.72 -24.81 4.15
N GLU A 215 -12.71 -25.59 3.75
CA GLU A 215 -11.36 -25.07 3.50
C GLU A 215 -11.33 -24.07 2.36
N LEU A 216 -12.13 -24.30 1.31
CA LEU A 216 -12.24 -23.34 0.20
C LEU A 216 -12.93 -22.05 0.62
N VAL A 217 -13.97 -22.12 1.46
CA VAL A 217 -14.66 -20.94 1.98
C VAL A 217 -13.73 -20.12 2.87
N ASP A 218 -13.05 -20.77 3.82
CA ASP A 218 -12.08 -20.09 4.70
C ASP A 218 -10.97 -19.44 3.89
N LYS A 219 -10.39 -20.15 2.94
CA LYS A 219 -9.33 -19.61 2.07
C LYS A 219 -9.81 -18.43 1.21
N TYR A 220 -11.04 -18.48 0.70
CA TYR A 220 -11.64 -17.39 -0.06
C TYR A 220 -11.82 -16.14 0.80
N ASP A 221 -12.36 -16.29 2.00
CA ASP A 221 -12.56 -15.17 2.91
C ASP A 221 -11.24 -14.59 3.44
N ASP A 222 -10.25 -15.45 3.75
CA ASP A 222 -8.91 -15.01 4.16
C ASP A 222 -8.22 -14.22 3.04
N THR A 223 -8.29 -14.73 1.82
CA THR A 223 -7.74 -14.04 0.64
C THR A 223 -8.39 -12.67 0.45
N ARG A 224 -9.73 -12.57 0.55
CA ARG A 224 -10.44 -11.30 0.41
C ARG A 224 -10.09 -10.30 1.52
N ARG A 225 -9.97 -10.77 2.77
CA ARG A 225 -9.55 -9.91 3.90
C ARG A 225 -8.15 -9.36 3.68
N GLU A 226 -7.23 -10.22 3.26
CA GLU A 226 -5.85 -9.82 2.99
C GLU A 226 -5.75 -8.84 1.82
N VAL A 227 -6.38 -9.15 0.68
CA VAL A 227 -6.43 -8.22 -0.47
C VAL A 227 -7.03 -6.88 -0.08
N ARG A 228 -8.13 -6.88 0.70
CA ARG A 228 -8.75 -5.64 1.17
C ARG A 228 -7.84 -4.84 2.08
N HIS A 229 -7.17 -5.50 3.01
CA HIS A 229 -6.19 -4.86 3.90
C HIS A 229 -5.04 -4.22 3.09
N LEU A 230 -4.43 -4.98 2.17
CA LEU A 230 -3.35 -4.48 1.32
C LEU A 230 -3.82 -3.34 0.40
N HIS A 231 -5.04 -3.44 -0.15
CA HIS A 231 -5.63 -2.38 -0.95
C HIS A 231 -5.82 -1.10 -0.14
N LEU A 232 -6.38 -1.17 1.07
CA LEU A 232 -6.56 0.00 1.93
C LEU A 232 -5.22 0.63 2.31
N ASP A 233 -4.24 -0.20 2.66
CA ASP A 233 -2.91 0.26 3.05
C ASP A 233 -2.16 0.93 1.90
N ILE A 234 -2.24 0.40 0.68
CA ILE A 234 -1.45 0.87 -0.46
C ILE A 234 -2.22 1.92 -1.30
N TYR A 235 -3.46 1.61 -1.68
CA TYR A 235 -4.24 2.42 -2.63
C TYR A 235 -4.77 3.72 -2.01
N TYR A 236 -5.17 3.69 -0.74
CA TYR A 236 -5.63 4.86 0.00
C TYR A 236 -4.51 5.54 0.79
N ARG A 237 -3.29 5.00 0.73
CA ARG A 237 -2.13 5.71 1.28
C ARG A 237 -2.05 7.11 0.65
N PRO A 238 -1.82 8.18 1.45
CA PRO A 238 -1.65 9.51 0.88
C PRO A 238 -0.44 9.50 -0.04
N MET A 239 -0.72 9.53 -1.35
CA MET A 239 0.31 9.74 -2.35
C MET A 239 0.61 11.23 -2.39
N LEU A 240 1.89 11.60 -2.24
CA LEU A 240 2.30 12.93 -2.66
C LEU A 240 1.93 13.08 -4.14
N PRO A 241 1.31 14.21 -4.53
CA PRO A 241 1.20 14.54 -5.93
C PRO A 241 2.60 14.41 -6.56
N VAL A 242 2.70 13.67 -7.66
CA VAL A 242 3.97 13.47 -8.41
C VAL A 242 4.64 14.80 -8.76
N ASN A 243 3.90 15.88 -8.73
CA ASN A 243 4.34 17.26 -8.90
C ASN A 243 5.34 17.76 -7.83
N ALA A 244 5.43 17.09 -6.66
CA ALA A 244 6.49 17.41 -5.69
C ALA A 244 7.88 16.93 -6.13
N GLN A 245 7.98 16.15 -7.21
CA GLN A 245 9.24 15.68 -7.79
C GLN A 245 9.74 16.51 -8.98
N MET A 246 8.96 17.48 -9.46
CA MET A 246 9.34 18.31 -10.61
C MET A 246 9.41 19.77 -10.23
N GLU A 247 10.60 20.32 -10.49
CA GLU A 247 10.93 21.74 -10.57
C GLU A 247 10.38 22.67 -9.48
N ASN A 248 11.26 23.39 -8.88
CA ASN A 248 11.10 24.35 -7.77
C ASN A 248 10.06 25.47 -7.99
N ASP A 249 9.22 25.45 -9.04
CA ASP A 249 8.48 26.64 -9.44
C ASP A 249 6.93 26.53 -9.60
N GLN A 250 6.28 25.38 -9.40
CA GLN A 250 4.81 25.35 -9.73
C GLN A 250 3.88 24.49 -8.87
N ILE A 251 4.17 24.20 -7.59
CA ILE A 251 3.08 23.83 -6.67
C ILE A 251 3.34 24.42 -5.30
N VAL A 252 3.10 25.68 -5.19
CA VAL A 252 2.68 26.31 -3.95
C VAL A 252 1.21 25.94 -3.78
N LEU A 253 0.91 24.88 -3.00
CA LEU A 253 -0.34 24.91 -2.22
C LEU A 253 -0.33 26.28 -1.56
N SER A 254 -1.39 27.05 -1.67
CA SER A 254 -1.44 28.29 -0.89
C SER A 254 -1.16 27.92 0.56
N VAL A 255 -0.47 28.75 1.27
CA VAL A 255 -0.08 28.48 2.67
C VAL A 255 -1.33 28.07 3.47
N GLU A 256 -2.48 28.69 3.16
CA GLU A 256 -3.77 28.42 3.76
C GLU A 256 -4.27 26.98 3.48
N ALA A 257 -4.16 26.50 2.25
CA ALA A 257 -4.58 25.12 1.91
C ALA A 257 -3.68 24.06 2.54
N ALA A 258 -2.39 24.38 2.76
CA ALA A 258 -1.47 23.51 3.49
C ALA A 258 -1.82 23.48 4.97
N GLN A 259 -2.13 24.63 5.58
CA GLN A 259 -2.55 24.74 6.98
C GLN A 259 -3.83 23.94 7.24
N GLU A 260 -4.90 24.15 6.46
CA GLU A 260 -6.16 23.40 6.56
C GLU A 260 -5.94 21.88 6.49
N ARG A 261 -5.01 21.44 5.64
CA ARG A 261 -4.70 20.04 5.51
C ARG A 261 -3.99 19.48 6.73
N PHE A 262 -3.03 20.19 7.32
CA PHE A 262 -2.36 19.77 8.54
C PHE A 262 -3.32 19.75 9.73
N GLU A 263 -4.20 20.74 9.87
CA GLU A 263 -5.27 20.74 10.87
C GLU A 263 -6.19 19.53 10.71
N SER A 264 -6.60 19.19 9.48
CA SER A 264 -7.47 18.04 9.21
C SER A 264 -6.83 16.69 9.54
N ILE A 265 -5.51 16.60 9.55
CA ILE A 265 -4.74 15.42 9.94
C ILE A 265 -4.53 15.36 11.46
N GLY A 266 -4.77 16.46 12.19
CA GLY A 266 -4.67 16.53 13.65
C GLY A 266 -3.45 17.28 14.20
N PHE A 267 -2.70 18.01 13.35
CA PHE A 267 -1.60 18.87 13.81
C PHE A 267 -2.14 20.12 14.51
N GLY A 268 -1.57 20.44 15.67
CA GLY A 268 -1.93 21.61 16.46
C GLY A 268 -1.17 22.88 16.07
N ASP A 269 0.00 22.76 15.43
CA ASP A 269 0.80 23.87 14.87
C ASP A 269 1.12 23.59 13.39
N PRO A 270 0.15 23.88 12.48
CA PRO A 270 0.33 23.67 11.04
C PRO A 270 1.54 24.41 10.44
N ASP A 271 1.85 25.60 10.94
CA ASP A 271 2.99 26.39 10.47
C ASP A 271 4.32 25.73 10.81
N ALA A 272 4.46 25.19 12.02
CA ALA A 272 5.63 24.42 12.41
C ALA A 272 5.72 23.14 11.58
N ALA A 273 4.61 22.44 11.33
CA ALA A 273 4.57 21.23 10.50
C ALA A 273 5.04 21.52 9.08
N ILE A 274 4.56 22.62 8.46
CA ILE A 274 5.00 23.06 7.13
C ILE A 274 6.52 23.30 7.12
N ARG A 275 7.07 24.03 8.10
CA ARG A 275 8.51 24.29 8.20
C ARG A 275 9.31 22.99 8.37
N HIS A 276 8.82 22.02 9.14
CA HIS A 276 9.48 20.74 9.31
C HIS A 276 9.48 19.93 8.00
N VAL A 277 8.36 19.85 7.29
CA VAL A 277 8.27 19.16 6.00
C VAL A 277 9.17 19.80 4.95
N GLN A 278 9.20 21.13 4.87
CA GLN A 278 10.10 21.86 3.96
C GLN A 278 11.56 21.53 4.26
N ALA A 279 11.98 21.54 5.54
CA ALA A 279 13.35 21.19 5.93
C ALA A 279 13.72 19.75 5.56
N LEU A 280 12.82 18.76 5.79
CA LEU A 280 13.01 17.35 5.48
C LEU A 280 13.08 17.06 3.98
N THR A 281 12.44 17.89 3.16
CA THR A 281 12.37 17.69 1.69
C THR A 281 13.31 18.60 0.91
N ALA A 282 14.01 19.52 1.58
CA ALA A 282 14.94 20.47 0.95
C ALA A 282 16.15 19.76 0.35
N GLY A 283 16.63 20.30 -0.80
CA GLY A 283 17.84 19.82 -1.45
C GLY A 283 17.66 18.59 -2.35
N VAL A 284 18.80 18.10 -2.90
CA VAL A 284 18.86 17.00 -3.88
C VAL A 284 19.46 15.72 -3.29
N GLY A 285 19.79 15.71 -2.01
CA GLY A 285 20.40 14.58 -1.31
C GLY A 285 19.51 13.32 -1.28
N ARG A 286 20.13 12.16 -1.01
CA ARG A 286 19.43 10.88 -0.94
C ARG A 286 18.33 10.90 0.14
N ALA A 287 18.62 11.47 1.31
CA ALA A 287 17.68 11.58 2.41
C ALA A 287 16.43 12.40 2.01
N ALA A 288 16.62 13.60 1.41
CA ALA A 288 15.52 14.42 0.93
C ALA A 288 14.66 13.70 -0.12
N LYS A 289 15.28 12.90 -1.00
CA LYS A 289 14.53 12.08 -1.99
C LYS A 289 13.68 11.00 -1.32
N ILE A 290 14.22 10.29 -0.32
CA ILE A 290 13.49 9.26 0.42
C ILE A 290 12.35 9.92 1.22
N ASN A 291 12.63 11.02 1.92
CA ASN A 291 11.60 11.75 2.67
C ASN A 291 10.43 12.19 1.78
N ARG A 292 10.69 12.73 0.59
CA ARG A 292 9.61 13.07 -0.36
C ARG A 292 8.70 11.89 -0.70
N ILE A 293 9.23 10.66 -0.66
CA ILE A 293 8.46 9.44 -0.95
C ILE A 293 7.65 9.00 0.27
N ILE A 294 8.25 9.02 1.48
CA ILE A 294 7.63 8.41 2.66
C ILE A 294 6.82 9.38 3.52
N LEU A 295 7.15 10.70 3.49
CA LEU A 295 6.50 11.71 4.34
C LEU A 295 4.97 11.74 4.29
N PRO A 296 4.29 11.53 3.16
CA PRO A 296 2.83 11.54 3.16
C PRO A 296 2.23 10.47 4.05
N ALA A 297 2.80 9.26 4.02
CA ALA A 297 2.39 8.18 4.90
C ALA A 297 2.78 8.48 6.36
N VAL A 298 3.99 8.98 6.57
CA VAL A 298 4.50 9.39 7.89
C VAL A 298 3.58 10.43 8.53
N LEU A 299 3.19 11.49 7.80
CA LEU A 299 2.31 12.53 8.33
C LEU A 299 0.94 11.99 8.74
N GLN A 300 0.39 11.06 7.97
CA GLN A 300 -0.87 10.41 8.33
C GLN A 300 -0.72 9.58 9.61
N TRP A 301 0.30 8.72 9.68
CA TRP A 301 0.51 7.88 10.87
C TRP A 301 0.84 8.70 12.12
N LEU A 302 1.55 9.81 11.97
CA LEU A 302 1.78 10.75 13.07
C LEU A 302 0.46 11.39 13.52
N GLY A 303 -0.43 11.73 12.56
CA GLY A 303 -1.76 12.30 12.83
C GLY A 303 -2.69 11.38 13.61
N GLU A 304 -2.48 10.06 13.52
CA GLU A 304 -3.21 9.05 14.30
C GLU A 304 -2.75 8.97 15.77
N GLY A 305 -1.61 9.59 16.10
CA GLY A 305 -1.05 9.61 17.45
C GLY A 305 -1.61 10.71 18.34
N GLN A 306 -1.25 10.68 19.64
CA GLN A 306 -1.71 11.65 20.63
C GLN A 306 -1.14 13.06 20.40
N ASN A 307 0.05 13.16 19.83
CA ASN A 307 0.73 14.45 19.58
C ASN A 307 1.50 14.40 18.24
N PRO A 308 0.82 14.70 17.13
CA PRO A 308 1.42 14.72 15.79
C PRO A 308 2.61 15.67 15.66
N ASP A 309 2.53 16.85 16.28
CA ASP A 309 3.58 17.87 16.22
C ASP A 309 4.87 17.38 16.88
N MET A 310 4.76 16.76 18.05
CA MET A 310 5.89 16.11 18.73
C MET A 310 6.47 14.98 17.86
N GLY A 311 5.62 14.19 17.24
CA GLY A 311 6.01 13.09 16.36
C GLY A 311 6.84 13.59 15.16
N LEU A 312 6.38 14.63 14.47
CA LEU A 312 7.07 15.23 13.34
C LEU A 312 8.38 15.92 13.73
N LEU A 313 8.39 16.59 14.88
CA LEU A 313 9.62 17.17 15.43
C LEU A 313 10.65 16.08 15.75
N ASN A 314 10.24 14.97 16.35
CA ASN A 314 11.12 13.84 16.64
C ASN A 314 11.63 13.16 15.37
N TRP A 315 10.77 13.01 14.35
CA TRP A 315 11.19 12.53 13.01
C TRP A 315 12.27 13.42 12.41
N ARG A 316 12.09 14.74 12.48
CA ARG A 316 13.08 15.70 11.99
C ARG A 316 14.40 15.59 12.77
N LYS A 317 14.37 15.45 14.09
CA LYS A 317 15.58 15.26 14.92
C LYS A 317 16.34 13.99 14.55
N LEU A 318 15.65 12.89 14.26
CA LEU A 318 16.25 11.65 13.77
C LEU A 318 17.00 11.90 12.45
N GLU A 319 16.40 12.65 11.54
CA GLU A 319 17.03 13.03 10.29
C GLU A 319 18.26 13.92 10.48
N GLU A 320 18.15 14.92 11.35
CA GLU A 320 19.29 15.82 11.66
C GLU A 320 20.45 15.08 12.31
N ASN A 321 20.16 14.11 13.18
CA ASN A 321 21.17 13.33 13.88
C ASN A 321 21.82 12.23 13.01
N PHE A 322 21.03 11.59 12.14
CA PHE A 322 21.45 10.37 11.43
C PHE A 322 21.28 10.43 9.91
N GLY A 323 20.85 11.56 9.34
CA GLY A 323 20.56 11.71 7.91
C GLY A 323 21.73 11.44 6.97
N THR A 324 22.97 11.53 7.46
CA THR A 324 24.16 11.11 6.72
C THR A 324 24.34 9.59 6.71
N GLU A 325 23.78 8.88 7.68
CA GLU A 325 23.75 7.43 7.77
C GLU A 325 22.47 6.90 7.09
N SER A 326 22.40 7.05 5.78
CA SER A 326 21.18 6.84 4.98
C SER A 326 20.59 5.41 5.01
N GLY A 327 21.17 4.49 5.78
CA GLY A 327 20.70 3.11 5.90
C GLY A 327 19.32 2.99 6.54
N TYR A 328 19.05 3.75 7.61
CA TYR A 328 17.78 3.66 8.34
C TYR A 328 16.59 4.19 7.54
N LEU A 329 16.75 5.28 6.79
CA LEU A 329 15.69 5.79 5.91
C LEU A 329 15.35 4.82 4.78
N GLY A 330 16.38 4.16 4.21
CA GLY A 330 16.17 3.08 3.25
C GLY A 330 15.38 1.93 3.86
N PHE A 331 15.72 1.51 5.08
CA PHE A 331 15.02 0.50 5.83
C PHE A 331 13.55 0.90 6.09
N LEU A 332 13.28 2.13 6.53
CA LEU A 332 11.92 2.62 6.76
C LEU A 332 11.10 2.72 5.47
N ARG A 333 11.72 3.08 4.34
CA ARG A 333 11.07 3.05 3.03
C ARG A 333 10.66 1.63 2.65
N ASP A 334 11.52 0.65 2.92
CA ASP A 334 11.34 -0.74 2.51
C ASP A 334 10.49 -1.55 3.50
N SER A 335 10.35 -1.08 4.76
CA SER A 335 9.56 -1.70 5.82
C SER A 335 8.44 -0.76 6.30
N THR A 336 7.26 -0.92 5.72
CA THR A 336 6.06 -0.14 6.10
C THR A 336 5.70 -0.33 7.57
N SER A 337 5.79 -1.57 8.09
CA SER A 337 5.50 -1.87 9.49
C SER A 337 6.44 -1.16 10.45
N ALA A 338 7.74 -1.14 10.13
CA ALA A 338 8.73 -0.43 10.94
C ALA A 338 8.47 1.09 10.95
N ALA A 339 8.16 1.67 9.78
CA ALA A 339 7.86 3.09 9.67
C ALA A 339 6.58 3.48 10.43
N GLN A 340 5.54 2.66 10.35
CA GLN A 340 4.29 2.87 11.08
C GLN A 340 4.48 2.77 12.59
N ARG A 341 5.19 1.74 13.06
CA ARG A 341 5.54 1.58 14.48
C ARG A 341 6.36 2.77 14.98
N LEU A 342 7.35 3.20 14.20
CA LEU A 342 8.16 4.37 14.53
C LEU A 342 7.29 5.62 14.68
N CYS A 343 6.40 5.91 13.72
CA CYS A 343 5.49 7.06 13.80
C CYS A 343 4.60 6.99 15.04
N HIS A 344 4.04 5.81 15.33
CA HIS A 344 3.23 5.59 16.53
C HIS A 344 4.02 5.89 17.80
N ILE A 345 5.26 5.42 17.91
CA ILE A 345 6.13 5.66 19.06
C ILE A 345 6.48 7.14 19.19
N LEU A 346 6.89 7.79 18.09
CA LEU A 346 7.32 9.19 18.10
C LEU A 346 6.20 10.18 18.47
N SER A 347 4.95 9.86 18.12
CA SER A 347 3.78 10.69 18.40
C SER A 347 3.12 10.39 19.75
N ASN A 348 3.46 9.26 20.41
CA ASN A 348 2.82 8.86 21.67
C ASN A 348 3.78 8.78 22.87
N SER A 349 5.10 8.71 22.65
CA SER A 349 6.07 8.56 23.73
C SER A 349 7.24 9.53 23.61
N ARG A 350 7.28 10.54 24.48
CA ARG A 350 8.43 11.45 24.55
C ARG A 350 9.71 10.71 24.94
N PHE A 351 9.61 9.81 25.91
CA PHE A 351 10.76 9.05 26.40
C PHE A 351 11.41 8.21 25.32
N LEU A 352 10.60 7.44 24.59
CA LEU A 352 11.12 6.57 23.51
C LEU A 352 11.58 7.40 22.31
N GLY A 353 10.91 8.51 21.99
CA GLY A 353 11.36 9.45 20.97
C GLY A 353 12.75 10.01 21.26
N ASP A 354 12.99 10.45 22.52
CA ASP A 354 14.31 10.92 22.95
C ASP A 354 15.37 9.79 23.00
N ALA A 355 14.96 8.55 23.30
CA ALA A 355 15.85 7.37 23.29
C ALA A 355 16.27 7.02 21.87
N LEU A 356 15.33 6.88 20.94
CA LEU A 356 15.58 6.60 19.53
C LEU A 356 16.44 7.67 18.86
N ASN A 357 16.31 8.92 19.23
CA ASN A 357 17.17 10.01 18.77
C ASN A 357 18.65 9.89 19.23
N LYS A 358 18.94 8.94 20.12
CA LYS A 358 20.31 8.65 20.60
C LYS A 358 20.85 7.31 20.10
N SER A 359 19.99 6.43 19.59
CA SER A 359 20.30 5.07 19.19
C SER A 359 19.56 4.68 17.92
N VAL A 360 20.12 4.98 16.76
CA VAL A 360 19.51 4.62 15.45
C VAL A 360 19.42 3.10 15.26
N GLU A 361 20.28 2.33 15.92
CA GLU A 361 20.28 0.86 15.85
C GLU A 361 18.95 0.28 16.33
N SER A 362 18.34 0.88 17.36
CA SER A 362 17.05 0.45 17.89
C SER A 362 15.89 0.59 16.90
N ILE A 363 16.02 1.47 15.88
CA ILE A 363 15.03 1.60 14.81
C ILE A 363 14.94 0.32 13.97
N SER A 364 16.06 -0.38 13.77
CA SER A 364 16.08 -1.64 13.01
C SER A 364 15.26 -2.75 13.67
N TRP A 365 15.08 -2.72 15.00
CA TRP A 365 14.27 -3.70 15.74
C TRP A 365 12.78 -3.64 15.41
N LEU A 366 12.30 -2.46 14.97
CA LEU A 366 10.89 -2.26 14.65
C LEU A 366 10.40 -3.06 13.43
N GLY A 367 11.33 -3.62 12.64
CA GLY A 367 11.01 -4.41 11.45
C GLY A 367 10.67 -5.87 11.71
N ASP A 368 10.98 -6.38 12.92
CA ASP A 368 10.83 -7.79 13.25
C ASP A 368 10.42 -7.94 14.72
N ASP A 369 9.35 -8.69 14.98
CA ASP A 369 8.82 -8.94 16.31
C ASP A 369 9.81 -9.69 17.20
N ASP A 370 10.63 -10.58 16.64
CA ASP A 370 11.65 -11.33 17.40
C ASP A 370 12.73 -10.40 17.97
N ASN A 371 13.07 -9.33 17.25
CA ASN A 371 14.03 -8.34 17.71
C ASN A 371 13.48 -7.44 18.85
N LEU A 372 12.15 -7.34 18.96
CA LEU A 372 11.47 -6.59 20.00
C LEU A 372 11.22 -7.41 21.26
N GLN A 373 11.41 -8.74 21.25
CA GLN A 373 11.22 -9.58 22.42
C GLN A 373 12.20 -9.20 23.54
N ALA A 374 11.70 -9.12 24.78
CA ALA A 374 12.54 -8.92 25.94
C ALA A 374 13.54 -10.07 26.07
N ARG A 375 14.80 -9.76 26.39
CA ARG A 375 15.80 -10.80 26.58
C ARG A 375 15.52 -11.59 27.86
N THR A 376 15.80 -12.89 27.79
CA THR A 376 15.71 -13.75 28.98
C THR A 376 16.78 -13.38 30.00
N ARG A 377 16.54 -13.77 31.26
CA ARG A 377 17.51 -13.56 32.34
C ARG A 377 18.85 -14.21 32.01
N GLU A 378 18.81 -15.41 31.46
CA GLU A 378 20.03 -16.19 31.08
C GLU A 378 20.84 -15.41 30.03
N ALA A 379 20.19 -14.81 29.04
CA ALA A 379 20.86 -14.00 28.01
C ALA A 379 21.50 -12.72 28.62
N LEU A 380 20.83 -12.09 29.58
CA LEU A 380 21.36 -10.93 30.29
C LEU A 380 22.52 -11.31 31.21
N ASP A 381 22.47 -12.47 31.86
CA ASP A 381 23.55 -12.98 32.73
C ASP A 381 24.79 -13.30 31.88
N VAL A 382 24.66 -13.91 30.72
CA VAL A 382 25.77 -14.16 29.77
C VAL A 382 26.40 -12.84 29.32
N GLN A 383 25.59 -11.84 28.98
CA GLN A 383 26.09 -10.53 28.56
C GLN A 383 26.80 -9.80 29.69
N THR A 384 26.27 -9.89 30.91
CA THR A 384 26.90 -9.34 32.12
C THR A 384 28.22 -10.01 32.40
N GLY A 385 28.32 -11.35 32.30
CA GLY A 385 29.56 -12.12 32.44
C GLY A 385 30.62 -11.68 31.43
N SER A 386 30.25 -11.57 30.16
CA SER A 386 31.17 -11.08 29.11
C SER A 386 31.67 -9.66 29.37
N ALA A 387 30.79 -8.77 29.87
CA ALA A 387 31.19 -7.42 30.24
C ALA A 387 32.12 -7.41 31.46
N LEU A 388 31.91 -8.30 32.44
CA LEU A 388 32.78 -8.48 33.61
C LEU A 388 34.17 -8.99 33.21
N GLU A 389 34.24 -9.98 32.33
CA GLU A 389 35.52 -10.48 31.79
C GLU A 389 36.28 -9.36 31.07
N ARG A 390 35.61 -8.55 30.28
CA ARG A 390 36.22 -7.49 29.45
C ARG A 390 36.66 -6.27 30.24
N PHE A 391 35.84 -5.85 31.18
CA PHE A 391 35.98 -4.56 31.89
C PHE A 391 36.11 -4.69 33.41
N GLY A 392 36.14 -5.89 33.96
CA GLY A 392 36.11 -6.13 35.43
C GLY A 392 37.29 -5.54 36.19
N SER A 393 38.42 -5.27 35.52
CA SER A 393 39.56 -4.56 36.11
C SER A 393 39.32 -3.02 36.22
N ASN A 394 38.32 -2.46 35.51
CA ASN A 394 37.97 -1.04 35.52
C ASN A 394 36.47 -0.87 35.86
N ILE A 395 36.19 -0.57 37.14
CA ILE A 395 34.82 -0.48 37.64
C ILE A 395 33.98 0.60 36.91
N ASN A 396 34.59 1.67 36.43
CA ASN A 396 33.90 2.74 35.71
C ASN A 396 33.48 2.30 34.31
N GLU A 397 34.31 1.56 33.60
CA GLU A 397 33.98 1.00 32.28
C GLU A 397 32.92 -0.09 32.41
N PHE A 398 33.06 -0.99 33.41
CA PHE A 398 32.02 -1.98 33.71
C PHE A 398 30.67 -1.34 34.03
N ALA A 399 30.66 -0.34 34.93
CA ALA A 399 29.43 0.39 35.26
C ALA A 399 28.81 1.11 34.05
N THR A 400 29.65 1.63 33.14
CA THR A 400 29.19 2.27 31.90
C THR A 400 28.55 1.24 30.97
N SER A 401 29.15 0.05 30.81
CA SER A 401 28.61 -1.06 30.05
C SER A 401 27.26 -1.52 30.60
N MET A 402 27.14 -1.65 31.92
CA MET A 402 25.89 -2.05 32.58
C MET A 402 24.77 -1.00 32.39
N ARG A 403 25.11 0.29 32.48
CA ARG A 403 24.15 1.37 32.21
C ARG A 403 23.69 1.35 30.76
N ALA A 404 24.57 1.06 29.81
CA ALA A 404 24.20 0.92 28.38
C ALA A 404 23.27 -0.28 28.17
N MET A 405 23.61 -1.45 28.73
CA MET A 405 22.79 -2.66 28.64
C MET A 405 21.38 -2.41 29.23
N ARG A 406 21.31 -1.83 30.43
CA ARG A 406 20.02 -1.47 31.06
C ARG A 406 19.19 -0.53 30.18
N ARG A 407 19.82 0.48 29.57
CA ARG A 407 19.14 1.44 28.69
C ARG A 407 18.54 0.74 27.49
N HIS A 408 19.32 -0.11 26.82
CA HIS A 408 18.87 -0.86 25.64
C HIS A 408 17.70 -1.80 25.97
N GLU A 409 17.72 -2.44 27.15
CA GLU A 409 16.60 -3.32 27.53
C GLU A 409 15.34 -2.53 27.90
N ILE A 410 15.46 -1.37 28.54
CA ILE A 410 14.31 -0.48 28.79
C ILE A 410 13.74 0.03 27.47
N GLU A 411 14.58 0.42 26.51
CA GLU A 411 14.15 0.81 25.17
C GLU A 411 13.44 -0.36 24.48
N ARG A 412 14.01 -1.56 24.47
CA ARG A 412 13.44 -2.76 23.87
C ARG A 412 12.05 -3.09 24.42
N ILE A 413 11.91 -3.13 25.74
CA ILE A 413 10.62 -3.38 26.41
C ILE A 413 9.60 -2.29 26.06
N GLY A 414 10.01 -1.02 26.08
CA GLY A 414 9.14 0.09 25.72
C GLY A 414 8.70 0.05 24.25
N LEU A 415 9.62 -0.24 23.33
CA LEU A 415 9.32 -0.39 21.90
C LEU A 415 8.41 -1.60 21.64
N SER A 416 8.65 -2.72 22.32
CA SER A 416 7.84 -3.92 22.26
C SER A 416 6.40 -3.66 22.70
N TRP A 417 6.24 -3.03 23.86
CA TRP A 417 4.93 -2.68 24.40
C TRP A 417 4.16 -1.70 23.48
N MET A 418 4.82 -0.66 23.00
CA MET A 418 4.20 0.31 22.08
C MET A 418 3.88 -0.29 20.71
N SER A 419 4.58 -1.35 20.31
CA SER A 419 4.35 -2.07 19.05
C SER A 419 3.32 -3.20 19.18
N GLY A 420 2.79 -3.46 20.38
CA GLY A 420 1.81 -4.52 20.63
C GLY A 420 2.39 -5.93 20.51
N VAL A 421 3.70 -6.10 20.75
CA VAL A 421 4.38 -7.42 20.71
C VAL A 421 4.29 -8.12 22.08
N ILE A 422 4.27 -7.32 23.18
CA ILE A 422 4.02 -7.79 24.55
C ILE A 422 2.91 -6.98 25.19
#